data_a3298749f02593edc81d2d274d84b5d5
#
_entry.id   a3298749f02593edc81d2d274d84b5d5
#
_cell.length_a   1.000
_cell.length_b   1.000
_cell.length_c   1.000
_cell.angle_alpha   90.00
_cell.angle_beta   90.00
_cell.angle_gamma   90.00
#
_symmetry.space_group_name_H-M   'P 1'
#
loop_
_entity.id
_entity.type
_entity.pdbx_description
1 polymer ?
#
loop_
_entity_poly.entity_id
_entity_poly.type
_entity_poly.pdbx_seq_one_letter_code
_entity_poly.pdbx_strand_id
1 'polypeptide(L)'
;MKLPRIDFLVCSIFLVIAAPAWSGQAELALEEGLRLHEAGKPKEAIREYDKAIKADPKLAEAYFNRGNAYYDLGQNEQAVRDYSEVIRLSAKDAEAYFNRGNAYRRLKKDDLALKDFSAAIKLEPKDAKNYINRGSIHFGARRYEAALKDFGEALGLNPKDAETFYNRANSYLALDKKEDAIKDYGEALSLDPSLVDAYYNRGIAYADSAQYENAIRDFDEVLVRNPKSSNAFYNRALSKAKIDRYEAAVEDYSDAMRLNPKDPEAPFNRGRAYLRLGKFDHAARDFSEVIVTQPRNAEAFIYRGIARIYQGKDKEADADFQKAFQLNPAIKKNVQPIIDEAKAKAKASPTGKPLGRTPEQ
;
A
#
# COMPACT_ATOMS: atom_id res chain seq x y z
N MET A 1 -5.92 1.03 2.66
CA MET A 1 -5.60 -0.39 2.49
C MET A 1 -6.85 -1.20 2.81
N LYS A 2 -7.61 -1.63 1.80
CA LYS A 2 -8.80 -2.48 1.99
C LYS A 2 -8.32 -3.92 2.10
N LEU A 3 -8.71 -4.62 3.16
CA LEU A 3 -8.44 -6.05 3.33
C LEU A 3 -9.27 -6.85 2.31
N PRO A 4 -8.71 -7.87 1.66
CA PRO A 4 -9.45 -8.70 0.70
C PRO A 4 -10.55 -9.50 1.39
N ARG A 5 -11.70 -9.63 0.73
CA ARG A 5 -12.74 -10.59 1.06
C ARG A 5 -12.24 -11.97 0.63
N ILE A 6 -12.01 -12.85 1.60
CA ILE A 6 -11.73 -14.26 1.34
C ILE A 6 -13.07 -14.98 1.34
N ASP A 7 -13.49 -15.42 0.17
CA ASP A 7 -14.66 -16.29 0.02
C ASP A 7 -14.33 -17.68 0.56
N PHE A 8 -15.08 -18.09 1.58
CA PHE A 8 -14.99 -19.43 2.15
C PHE A 8 -15.99 -20.33 1.46
N LEU A 9 -15.53 -21.22 0.64
CA LEU A 9 -16.29 -22.41 0.21
C LEU A 9 -15.38 -23.62 0.26
N VAL A 10 -15.45 -24.37 1.37
CA VAL A 10 -14.89 -25.73 1.41
C VAL A 10 -15.92 -26.64 2.04
N CYS A 11 -16.56 -27.44 1.18
CA CYS A 11 -17.40 -28.57 1.57
C CYS A 11 -16.50 -29.74 1.98
N SER A 12 -16.51 -30.14 3.26
CA SER A 12 -15.88 -31.39 3.72
C SER A 12 -16.97 -32.45 3.83
N ILE A 13 -16.85 -33.52 3.05
CA ILE A 13 -17.69 -34.72 3.10
C ILE A 13 -17.15 -35.63 4.20
N PHE A 14 -17.92 -35.87 5.24
CA PHE A 14 -17.60 -36.81 6.30
C PHE A 14 -18.41 -38.11 6.23
N LEU A 15 -17.72 -39.21 6.47
CA LEU A 15 -18.23 -40.57 6.51
C LEU A 15 -18.95 -40.80 7.85
N VAL A 16 -20.20 -41.27 7.80
CA VAL A 16 -21.03 -41.56 9.00
C VAL A 16 -20.63 -42.90 9.59
N ILE A 17 -20.20 -42.91 10.84
CA ILE A 17 -20.10 -44.11 11.69
C ILE A 17 -21.12 -43.96 12.82
N ALA A 18 -22.02 -44.95 12.97
CA ALA A 18 -23.14 -44.94 13.92
C ALA A 18 -22.72 -44.77 15.38
N ALA A 19 -23.31 -43.84 16.11
CA ALA A 19 -23.08 -43.50 17.49
C ALA A 19 -24.39 -43.58 18.34
N PRO A 20 -24.33 -43.66 19.68
CA PRO A 20 -25.48 -43.94 20.54
C PRO A 20 -26.51 -42.78 20.60
N ALA A 21 -27.73 -43.05 21.02
CA ALA A 21 -28.95 -42.23 20.94
C ALA A 21 -28.86 -40.77 21.49
N TRP A 22 -27.81 -40.38 22.19
CA TRP A 22 -27.54 -39.00 22.64
C TRP A 22 -26.83 -38.17 21.56
N SER A 23 -26.18 -38.83 20.60
CA SER A 23 -25.53 -38.18 19.45
C SER A 23 -26.58 -37.58 18.49
N GLY A 24 -27.74 -38.21 18.34
CA GLY A 24 -28.76 -37.78 17.39
C GLY A 24 -29.30 -36.36 17.63
N GLN A 25 -29.42 -35.90 18.89
CA GLN A 25 -29.88 -34.54 19.17
C GLN A 25 -28.78 -33.49 18.92
N ALA A 26 -27.54 -33.82 19.26
CA ALA A 26 -26.42 -32.94 19.00
C ALA A 26 -26.16 -32.76 17.49
N GLU A 27 -26.21 -33.87 16.75
CA GLU A 27 -26.03 -33.90 15.29
C GLU A 27 -27.15 -33.14 14.56
N LEU A 28 -28.43 -33.37 14.93
CA LEU A 28 -29.56 -32.65 14.35
C LEU A 28 -29.46 -31.13 14.58
N ALA A 29 -29.07 -30.73 15.79
CA ALA A 29 -28.87 -29.30 16.10
C ALA A 29 -27.67 -28.70 15.34
N LEU A 30 -26.58 -29.47 15.18
CA LEU A 30 -25.44 -29.06 14.39
C LEU A 30 -25.84 -28.87 12.91
N GLU A 31 -26.54 -29.84 12.29
CA GLU A 31 -27.02 -29.74 10.91
C GLU A 31 -27.93 -28.53 10.70
N GLU A 32 -28.86 -28.26 11.59
CA GLU A 32 -29.74 -27.10 11.51
C GLU A 32 -28.93 -25.78 11.65
N GLY A 33 -27.94 -25.79 12.56
CA GLY A 33 -27.00 -24.66 12.70
C GLY A 33 -26.21 -24.38 11.41
N LEU A 34 -25.68 -25.41 10.75
CA LEU A 34 -24.99 -25.32 9.48
C LEU A 34 -25.89 -24.73 8.39
N ARG A 35 -27.11 -25.29 8.26
CA ARG A 35 -28.12 -24.83 7.31
C ARG A 35 -28.47 -23.35 7.50
N LEU A 36 -28.62 -22.91 8.75
CA LEU A 36 -28.91 -21.52 9.10
C LEU A 36 -27.71 -20.59 8.80
N HIS A 37 -26.50 -21.07 9.07
CA HIS A 37 -25.28 -20.31 8.78
C HIS A 37 -25.10 -20.11 7.27
N GLU A 38 -25.25 -21.16 6.47
CA GLU A 38 -25.23 -21.09 5.01
C GLU A 38 -26.34 -20.18 4.44
N ALA A 39 -27.49 -20.12 5.11
CA ALA A 39 -28.58 -19.20 4.77
C ALA A 39 -28.31 -17.74 5.18
N GLY A 40 -27.10 -17.41 5.65
CA GLY A 40 -26.73 -16.06 6.09
C GLY A 40 -27.37 -15.61 7.42
N LYS A 41 -27.75 -16.57 8.28
CA LYS A 41 -28.40 -16.33 9.57
C LYS A 41 -27.51 -16.75 10.76
N PRO A 42 -26.31 -16.19 10.90
CA PRO A 42 -25.35 -16.64 11.91
C PRO A 42 -25.84 -16.51 13.36
N LYS A 43 -26.71 -15.53 13.67
CA LYS A 43 -27.28 -15.42 15.03
C LYS A 43 -28.23 -16.54 15.38
N GLU A 44 -28.99 -17.06 14.42
CA GLU A 44 -29.87 -18.18 14.58
C GLU A 44 -29.05 -19.49 14.66
N ALA A 45 -28.04 -19.61 13.78
CA ALA A 45 -27.11 -20.73 13.78
C ALA A 45 -26.42 -20.92 15.14
N ILE A 46 -25.96 -19.84 15.79
CA ILE A 46 -25.36 -19.88 17.13
C ILE A 46 -26.28 -20.53 18.14
N ARG A 47 -27.60 -20.29 18.10
CA ARG A 47 -28.55 -20.90 19.02
C ARG A 47 -28.65 -22.41 18.82
N GLU A 48 -28.56 -22.87 17.59
CA GLU A 48 -28.59 -24.32 17.29
C GLU A 48 -27.26 -24.96 17.69
N TYR A 49 -26.12 -24.33 17.44
CA TYR A 49 -24.82 -24.78 17.92
C TYR A 49 -24.77 -24.82 19.47
N ASP A 50 -25.40 -23.87 20.15
CA ASP A 50 -25.55 -23.90 21.62
C ASP A 50 -26.31 -25.15 22.09
N LYS A 51 -27.37 -25.56 21.37
CA LYS A 51 -28.11 -26.79 21.66
C LYS A 51 -27.25 -28.03 21.41
N ALA A 52 -26.50 -28.07 20.30
CA ALA A 52 -25.57 -29.13 19.96
C ALA A 52 -24.50 -29.31 21.05
N ILE A 53 -23.87 -28.23 21.47
CA ILE A 53 -22.85 -28.21 22.53
C ILE A 53 -23.43 -28.63 23.89
N LYS A 54 -24.67 -28.21 24.19
CA LYS A 54 -25.36 -28.64 25.42
C LYS A 54 -25.65 -30.11 25.41
N ALA A 55 -26.01 -30.69 24.27
CA ALA A 55 -26.28 -32.13 24.11
C ALA A 55 -24.97 -32.94 24.12
N ASP A 56 -23.93 -32.48 23.45
CA ASP A 56 -22.60 -33.08 23.49
C ASP A 56 -21.49 -32.00 23.67
N PRO A 57 -21.01 -31.79 24.91
CA PRO A 57 -19.91 -30.83 25.17
C PRO A 57 -18.55 -31.25 24.61
N LYS A 58 -18.43 -32.40 23.96
CA LYS A 58 -17.20 -32.86 23.30
C LYS A 58 -17.29 -32.76 21.76
N LEU A 59 -18.41 -32.30 21.23
CA LEU A 59 -18.61 -32.15 19.80
C LEU A 59 -17.80 -30.93 19.29
N ALA A 60 -16.53 -31.17 18.96
CA ALA A 60 -15.58 -30.12 18.51
C ALA A 60 -16.12 -29.32 17.30
N GLU A 61 -16.82 -29.99 16.39
CA GLU A 61 -17.41 -29.39 15.19
C GLU A 61 -18.45 -28.30 15.52
N ALA A 62 -19.25 -28.50 16.57
CA ALA A 62 -20.21 -27.49 17.00
C ALA A 62 -19.53 -26.22 17.55
N TYR A 63 -18.44 -26.35 18.30
CA TYR A 63 -17.63 -25.21 18.72
C TYR A 63 -16.95 -24.52 17.51
N PHE A 64 -16.41 -25.32 16.59
CA PHE A 64 -15.76 -24.78 15.39
C PHE A 64 -16.71 -23.90 14.58
N ASN A 65 -17.91 -24.44 14.28
CA ASN A 65 -18.90 -23.73 13.49
C ASN A 65 -19.53 -22.54 14.24
N ARG A 66 -19.70 -22.63 15.55
CA ARG A 66 -20.11 -21.48 16.36
C ARG A 66 -19.03 -20.42 16.41
N GLY A 67 -17.76 -20.80 16.48
CA GLY A 67 -16.61 -19.91 16.36
C GLY A 67 -16.61 -19.17 15.02
N ASN A 68 -16.88 -19.87 13.91
CA ASN A 68 -17.02 -19.27 12.58
C ASN A 68 -18.18 -18.25 12.56
N ALA A 69 -19.34 -18.61 13.10
CA ALA A 69 -20.49 -17.71 13.16
C ALA A 69 -20.22 -16.46 14.03
N TYR A 70 -19.50 -16.59 15.14
CA TYR A 70 -19.04 -15.45 15.93
C TYR A 70 -18.05 -14.59 15.17
N TYR A 71 -17.12 -15.20 14.45
CA TYR A 71 -16.12 -14.48 13.65
C TYR A 71 -16.78 -13.66 12.55
N ASP A 72 -17.79 -14.19 11.86
CA ASP A 72 -18.55 -13.50 10.82
C ASP A 72 -19.35 -12.31 11.38
N LEU A 73 -19.83 -12.44 12.61
CA LEU A 73 -20.48 -11.33 13.32
C LEU A 73 -19.49 -10.30 13.91
N GLY A 74 -18.18 -10.50 13.75
CA GLY A 74 -17.15 -9.64 14.35
C GLY A 74 -16.95 -9.85 15.85
N GLN A 75 -17.57 -10.88 16.44
CA GLN A 75 -17.47 -11.24 17.86
C GLN A 75 -16.21 -12.08 18.10
N ASN A 76 -15.04 -11.46 17.86
CA ASN A 76 -13.77 -12.18 17.77
C ASN A 76 -13.32 -12.82 19.10
N GLU A 77 -13.66 -12.23 20.25
CA GLU A 77 -13.36 -12.85 21.56
C GLU A 77 -14.13 -14.15 21.79
N GLN A 78 -15.40 -14.21 21.34
CA GLN A 78 -16.21 -15.44 21.40
C GLN A 78 -15.63 -16.50 20.46
N ALA A 79 -15.28 -16.10 19.22
CA ALA A 79 -14.63 -16.97 18.27
C ALA A 79 -13.33 -17.58 18.82
N VAL A 80 -12.48 -16.78 19.47
CA VAL A 80 -11.24 -17.25 20.11
C VAL A 80 -11.54 -18.29 21.20
N ARG A 81 -12.59 -18.09 22.01
CA ARG A 81 -12.96 -19.07 23.03
C ARG A 81 -13.37 -20.41 22.42
N ASP A 82 -14.22 -20.36 21.40
CA ASP A 82 -14.70 -21.55 20.72
C ASP A 82 -13.59 -22.32 20.00
N TYR A 83 -12.75 -21.64 19.21
CA TYR A 83 -11.60 -22.29 18.61
C TYR A 83 -10.61 -22.85 19.65
N SER A 84 -10.49 -22.20 20.81
CA SER A 84 -9.67 -22.74 21.91
C SER A 84 -10.24 -24.03 22.49
N GLU A 85 -11.57 -24.17 22.53
CA GLU A 85 -12.21 -25.45 22.92
C GLU A 85 -11.98 -26.52 21.84
N VAL A 86 -12.06 -26.18 20.56
CA VAL A 86 -11.68 -27.11 19.47
C VAL A 86 -10.26 -27.62 19.67
N ILE A 87 -9.29 -26.71 19.86
CA ILE A 87 -7.88 -27.06 20.08
C ILE A 87 -7.69 -27.92 21.37
N ARG A 88 -8.46 -27.64 22.44
CA ARG A 88 -8.42 -28.44 23.63
C ARG A 88 -8.94 -29.87 23.39
N LEU A 89 -9.98 -30.02 22.58
CA LEU A 89 -10.56 -31.33 22.22
C LEU A 89 -9.71 -32.05 21.16
N SER A 90 -9.14 -31.31 20.21
CA SER A 90 -8.30 -31.80 19.12
C SER A 90 -7.07 -30.90 18.91
N ALA A 91 -5.99 -31.22 19.61
CA ALA A 91 -4.73 -30.42 19.51
C ALA A 91 -4.04 -30.53 18.15
N LYS A 92 -4.54 -31.34 17.22
CA LYS A 92 -3.99 -31.50 15.85
C LYS A 92 -4.88 -30.87 14.78
N ASP A 93 -5.82 -30.04 15.15
CA ASP A 93 -6.71 -29.35 14.25
C ASP A 93 -6.02 -28.06 13.74
N ALA A 94 -5.41 -28.14 12.57
CA ALA A 94 -4.68 -27.03 11.97
C ALA A 94 -5.62 -25.86 11.61
N GLU A 95 -6.85 -26.17 11.20
CA GLU A 95 -7.83 -25.17 10.80
C GLU A 95 -8.32 -24.35 12.01
N ALA A 96 -8.49 -24.98 13.17
CA ALA A 96 -8.82 -24.28 14.41
C ALA A 96 -7.70 -23.29 14.84
N TYR A 97 -6.44 -23.67 14.70
CA TYR A 97 -5.32 -22.73 14.90
C TYR A 97 -5.35 -21.61 13.89
N PHE A 98 -5.56 -21.90 12.61
CA PHE A 98 -5.65 -20.88 11.56
C PHE A 98 -6.77 -19.87 11.85
N ASN A 99 -7.98 -20.34 12.16
CA ASN A 99 -9.13 -19.48 12.40
C ASN A 99 -8.97 -18.69 13.71
N ARG A 100 -8.40 -19.27 14.76
CA ARG A 100 -8.06 -18.54 15.99
C ARG A 100 -6.99 -17.48 15.73
N GLY A 101 -5.99 -17.78 14.93
CA GLY A 101 -4.98 -16.83 14.47
C GLY A 101 -5.60 -15.64 13.76
N ASN A 102 -6.56 -15.87 12.85
CA ASN A 102 -7.31 -14.81 12.20
C ASN A 102 -8.13 -13.97 13.17
N ALA A 103 -8.79 -14.62 14.16
CA ALA A 103 -9.53 -13.90 15.20
C ALA A 103 -8.59 -13.04 16.07
N TYR A 104 -7.42 -13.54 16.46
CA TYR A 104 -6.41 -12.77 17.17
C TYR A 104 -5.92 -11.58 16.36
N ARG A 105 -5.73 -11.74 15.04
CA ARG A 105 -5.32 -10.65 14.13
C ARG A 105 -6.36 -9.53 14.07
N ARG A 106 -7.66 -9.87 14.02
CA ARG A 106 -8.75 -8.87 14.12
C ARG A 106 -8.75 -8.14 15.46
N LEU A 107 -8.35 -8.82 16.55
CA LEU A 107 -8.19 -8.24 17.88
C LEU A 107 -6.87 -7.49 18.06
N LYS A 108 -6.04 -7.39 17.01
CA LYS A 108 -4.68 -6.77 17.05
C LYS A 108 -3.74 -7.46 18.05
N LYS A 109 -3.94 -8.76 18.30
CA LYS A 109 -3.10 -9.61 19.15
C LYS A 109 -2.11 -10.41 18.28
N ASP A 110 -1.27 -9.68 17.55
CA ASP A 110 -0.41 -10.25 16.49
C ASP A 110 0.55 -11.34 16.99
N ASP A 111 1.10 -11.22 18.21
CA ASP A 111 1.97 -12.26 18.77
C ASP A 111 1.25 -13.59 19.00
N LEU A 112 -0.04 -13.55 19.40
CA LEU A 112 -0.85 -14.75 19.54
C LEU A 112 -1.20 -15.34 18.18
N ALA A 113 -1.53 -14.50 17.20
CA ALA A 113 -1.79 -14.92 15.84
C ALA A 113 -0.56 -15.60 15.21
N LEU A 114 0.66 -15.05 15.40
CA LEU A 114 1.91 -15.66 14.92
C LEU A 114 2.16 -17.05 15.52
N LYS A 115 1.85 -17.23 16.80
CA LYS A 115 1.95 -18.55 17.45
C LYS A 115 0.99 -19.54 16.81
N ASP A 116 -0.25 -19.13 16.59
CA ASP A 116 -1.29 -19.98 16.02
C ASP A 116 -0.98 -20.32 14.54
N PHE A 117 -0.62 -19.38 13.69
CA PHE A 117 -0.20 -19.68 12.31
C PHE A 117 1.05 -20.57 12.27
N SER A 118 1.97 -20.42 13.21
CA SER A 118 3.15 -21.30 13.30
C SER A 118 2.76 -22.72 13.73
N ALA A 119 1.74 -22.88 14.59
CA ALA A 119 1.21 -24.18 14.95
C ALA A 119 0.49 -24.82 13.76
N ALA A 120 -0.34 -24.06 13.03
CA ALA A 120 -1.02 -24.52 11.83
C ALA A 120 0.00 -24.98 10.75
N ILE A 121 1.04 -24.20 10.50
CA ILE A 121 2.14 -24.57 9.56
C ILE A 121 2.82 -25.89 9.99
N LYS A 122 3.04 -26.08 11.28
CA LYS A 122 3.67 -27.32 11.78
C LYS A 122 2.78 -28.54 11.54
N LEU A 123 1.48 -28.37 11.61
CA LEU A 123 0.50 -29.44 11.39
C LEU A 123 0.24 -29.68 9.90
N GLU A 124 0.11 -28.60 9.13
CA GLU A 124 -0.16 -28.61 7.69
C GLU A 124 0.83 -27.74 6.94
N PRO A 125 2.06 -28.22 6.70
CA PRO A 125 3.12 -27.43 6.08
C PRO A 125 2.90 -27.14 4.57
N LYS A 126 1.87 -27.74 3.97
CA LYS A 126 1.51 -27.54 2.56
C LYS A 126 0.35 -26.57 2.34
N ASP A 127 -0.21 -25.98 3.39
CA ASP A 127 -1.23 -24.95 3.24
C ASP A 127 -0.59 -23.55 3.13
N ALA A 128 -0.61 -23.01 1.92
CA ALA A 128 -0.05 -21.68 1.62
C ALA A 128 -0.69 -20.55 2.44
N LYS A 129 -1.97 -20.68 2.82
CA LYS A 129 -2.72 -19.63 3.56
C LYS A 129 -2.07 -19.28 4.89
N ASN A 130 -1.53 -20.29 5.59
CA ASN A 130 -0.88 -20.10 6.88
C ASN A 130 0.37 -19.22 6.75
N TYR A 131 1.19 -19.45 5.71
CA TYR A 131 2.37 -18.66 5.43
C TYR A 131 2.00 -17.24 4.99
N ILE A 132 1.00 -17.06 4.11
CA ILE A 132 0.52 -15.75 3.67
C ILE A 132 0.09 -14.89 4.86
N ASN A 133 -0.71 -15.45 5.77
CA ASN A 133 -1.20 -14.72 6.92
C ASN A 133 -0.08 -14.38 7.91
N ARG A 134 0.84 -15.31 8.17
CA ARG A 134 2.00 -15.06 9.03
C ARG A 134 2.94 -14.03 8.41
N GLY A 135 3.22 -14.13 7.12
CA GLY A 135 4.01 -13.18 6.35
C GLY A 135 3.42 -11.77 6.37
N SER A 136 2.08 -11.66 6.26
CA SER A 136 1.39 -10.38 6.35
C SER A 136 1.54 -9.71 7.72
N ILE A 137 1.53 -10.49 8.82
CA ILE A 137 1.82 -9.95 10.16
C ILE A 137 3.29 -9.52 10.26
N HIS A 138 4.21 -10.32 9.74
CA HIS A 138 5.63 -9.96 9.72
C HIS A 138 5.85 -8.66 8.95
N PHE A 139 5.21 -8.48 7.79
CA PHE A 139 5.26 -7.24 7.01
C PHE A 139 4.75 -6.04 7.80
N GLY A 140 3.57 -6.16 8.41
CA GLY A 140 2.98 -5.10 9.25
C GLY A 140 3.86 -4.71 10.45
N ALA A 141 4.58 -5.67 11.01
CA ALA A 141 5.56 -5.47 12.08
C ALA A 141 6.95 -5.02 11.57
N ARG A 142 7.09 -4.68 10.28
CA ARG A 142 8.34 -4.30 9.60
C ARG A 142 9.45 -5.36 9.66
N ARG A 143 9.10 -6.62 9.86
CA ARG A 143 10.01 -7.78 9.81
C ARG A 143 10.04 -8.33 8.39
N TYR A 144 10.57 -7.53 7.47
CA TYR A 144 10.43 -7.75 6.03
C TYR A 144 11.11 -9.03 5.55
N GLU A 145 12.28 -9.40 6.10
CA GLU A 145 12.97 -10.64 5.75
C GLU A 145 12.15 -11.88 6.16
N ALA A 146 11.49 -11.83 7.32
CA ALA A 146 10.60 -12.91 7.75
C ALA A 146 9.36 -13.00 6.85
N ALA A 147 8.81 -11.85 6.43
CA ALA A 147 7.71 -11.79 5.47
C ALA A 147 8.12 -12.39 4.11
N LEU A 148 9.30 -12.03 3.59
CA LEU A 148 9.84 -12.59 2.33
C LEU A 148 9.96 -14.11 2.38
N LYS A 149 10.42 -14.65 3.50
CA LYS A 149 10.53 -16.11 3.68
C LYS A 149 9.14 -16.75 3.58
N ASP A 150 8.19 -16.24 4.34
CA ASP A 150 6.84 -16.81 4.38
C ASP A 150 6.12 -16.67 3.03
N PHE A 151 6.18 -15.51 2.37
CA PHE A 151 5.62 -15.36 1.02
C PHE A 151 6.35 -16.24 -0.02
N GLY A 152 7.66 -16.47 0.14
CA GLY A 152 8.42 -17.39 -0.68
C GLY A 152 7.93 -18.82 -0.55
N GLU A 153 7.71 -19.32 0.68
CA GLU A 153 7.14 -20.65 0.94
C GLU A 153 5.72 -20.75 0.36
N ALA A 154 4.88 -19.71 0.56
CA ALA A 154 3.53 -19.68 0.01
C ALA A 154 3.51 -19.77 -1.53
N LEU A 155 4.38 -19.03 -2.21
CA LEU A 155 4.51 -19.08 -3.67
C LEU A 155 5.12 -20.39 -4.19
N GLY A 156 5.95 -21.05 -3.38
CA GLY A 156 6.43 -22.41 -3.67
C GLY A 156 5.27 -23.43 -3.68
N LEU A 157 4.25 -23.21 -2.85
CA LEU A 157 3.05 -24.04 -2.75
C LEU A 157 1.96 -23.64 -3.77
N ASN A 158 1.78 -22.36 -3.98
CA ASN A 158 0.82 -21.80 -4.95
C ASN A 158 1.49 -20.72 -5.83
N PRO A 159 2.12 -21.12 -6.95
CA PRO A 159 2.86 -20.21 -7.82
C PRO A 159 1.98 -19.30 -8.70
N LYS A 160 0.66 -19.35 -8.56
CA LYS A 160 -0.30 -18.54 -9.33
C LYS A 160 -1.08 -17.55 -8.48
N ASP A 161 -0.60 -17.22 -7.30
CA ASP A 161 -1.23 -16.26 -6.41
C ASP A 161 -0.67 -14.84 -6.63
N ALA A 162 -1.42 -14.05 -7.39
CA ALA A 162 -1.05 -12.68 -7.72
C ALA A 162 -0.89 -11.78 -6.48
N GLU A 163 -1.76 -11.96 -5.47
CA GLU A 163 -1.69 -11.16 -4.24
C GLU A 163 -0.43 -11.49 -3.42
N THR A 164 -0.03 -12.76 -3.38
CA THR A 164 1.20 -13.13 -2.67
C THR A 164 2.44 -12.58 -3.36
N PHE A 165 2.50 -12.57 -4.71
CA PHE A 165 3.57 -11.87 -5.44
C PHE A 165 3.58 -10.37 -5.11
N TYR A 166 2.43 -9.71 -5.14
CA TYR A 166 2.30 -8.31 -4.77
C TYR A 166 2.80 -8.02 -3.34
N ASN A 167 2.43 -8.86 -2.37
CA ASN A 167 2.85 -8.71 -0.98
C ASN A 167 4.36 -8.95 -0.80
N ARG A 168 4.94 -9.92 -1.54
CA ARG A 168 6.38 -10.16 -1.54
C ARG A 168 7.13 -9.00 -2.19
N ALA A 169 6.63 -8.46 -3.29
CA ALA A 169 7.17 -7.27 -3.94
C ALA A 169 7.20 -6.06 -3.00
N ASN A 170 6.12 -5.82 -2.26
CA ASN A 170 6.09 -4.76 -1.24
C ASN A 170 7.17 -4.96 -0.17
N SER A 171 7.44 -6.22 0.21
CA SER A 171 8.48 -6.56 1.18
C SER A 171 9.89 -6.31 0.61
N TYR A 172 10.11 -6.63 -0.66
CA TYR A 172 11.35 -6.30 -1.36
C TYR A 172 11.56 -4.79 -1.46
N LEU A 173 10.52 -4.04 -1.83
CA LEU A 173 10.60 -2.59 -1.94
C LEU A 173 10.92 -1.94 -0.58
N ALA A 174 10.32 -2.43 0.52
CA ALA A 174 10.61 -1.96 1.86
C ALA A 174 12.06 -2.21 2.32
N LEU A 175 12.75 -3.16 1.69
CA LEU A 175 14.17 -3.46 1.88
C LEU A 175 15.09 -2.80 0.82
N ASP A 176 14.55 -1.86 0.04
CA ASP A 176 15.24 -1.19 -1.09
C ASP A 176 15.78 -2.17 -2.18
N LYS A 177 15.18 -3.37 -2.29
CA LYS A 177 15.48 -4.39 -3.30
C LYS A 177 14.58 -4.17 -4.52
N LYS A 178 14.84 -3.09 -5.25
CA LYS A 178 13.94 -2.58 -6.30
C LYS A 178 13.77 -3.53 -7.47
N GLU A 179 14.84 -4.17 -7.92
CA GLU A 179 14.82 -5.12 -9.03
C GLU A 179 13.96 -6.35 -8.73
N ASP A 180 14.10 -6.91 -7.51
CA ASP A 180 13.29 -8.03 -7.06
C ASP A 180 11.81 -7.62 -6.95
N ALA A 181 11.54 -6.41 -6.43
CA ALA A 181 10.19 -5.86 -6.33
C ALA A 181 9.55 -5.68 -7.72
N ILE A 182 10.27 -5.11 -8.68
CA ILE A 182 9.80 -4.91 -10.06
C ILE A 182 9.43 -6.25 -10.71
N LYS A 183 10.28 -7.27 -10.51
CA LYS A 183 10.02 -8.62 -11.03
C LYS A 183 8.73 -9.20 -10.44
N ASP A 184 8.58 -9.18 -9.12
CA ASP A 184 7.41 -9.75 -8.45
C ASP A 184 6.11 -8.97 -8.75
N TYR A 185 6.16 -7.64 -8.86
CA TYR A 185 5.01 -6.89 -9.38
C TYR A 185 4.67 -7.28 -10.82
N GLY A 186 5.69 -7.57 -11.64
CA GLY A 186 5.50 -8.08 -13.00
C GLY A 186 4.74 -9.40 -13.02
N GLU A 187 5.13 -10.35 -12.18
CA GLU A 187 4.43 -11.64 -12.03
C GLU A 187 2.99 -11.44 -11.52
N ALA A 188 2.81 -10.60 -10.47
CA ALA A 188 1.49 -10.26 -9.97
C ALA A 188 0.56 -9.73 -11.06
N LEU A 189 1.05 -8.78 -11.88
CA LEU A 189 0.28 -8.15 -12.95
C LEU A 189 0.07 -9.08 -14.17
N SER A 190 0.94 -10.05 -14.39
CA SER A 190 0.73 -11.08 -15.41
C SER A 190 -0.40 -12.04 -15.05
N LEU A 191 -0.58 -12.29 -13.74
CA LEU A 191 -1.62 -13.16 -13.20
C LEU A 191 -2.95 -12.41 -13.01
N ASP A 192 -2.88 -11.19 -12.51
CA ASP A 192 -4.04 -10.29 -12.34
C ASP A 192 -3.73 -8.86 -12.81
N PRO A 193 -4.07 -8.53 -14.07
CA PRO A 193 -3.90 -7.18 -14.61
C PRO A 193 -4.81 -6.11 -13.98
N SER A 194 -5.71 -6.48 -13.08
CA SER A 194 -6.61 -5.54 -12.41
C SER A 194 -6.01 -4.91 -11.14
N LEU A 195 -4.85 -5.38 -10.68
CA LEU A 195 -4.16 -4.90 -9.48
C LEU A 195 -3.58 -3.50 -9.68
N VAL A 196 -4.40 -2.47 -9.52
CA VAL A 196 -4.01 -1.04 -9.74
C VAL A 196 -2.85 -0.64 -8.84
N ASP A 197 -2.86 -1.09 -7.59
CA ASP A 197 -1.80 -0.78 -6.62
C ASP A 197 -0.44 -1.39 -7.02
N ALA A 198 -0.45 -2.52 -7.75
CA ALA A 198 0.78 -3.14 -8.25
C ALA A 198 1.42 -2.30 -9.37
N TYR A 199 0.64 -1.76 -10.30
CA TYR A 199 1.15 -0.79 -11.29
C TYR A 199 1.72 0.45 -10.58
N TYR A 200 0.99 1.00 -9.62
CA TYR A 200 1.43 2.21 -8.92
C TYR A 200 2.77 1.99 -8.21
N ASN A 201 2.89 0.90 -7.44
CA ASN A 201 4.10 0.60 -6.67
C ASN A 201 5.28 0.20 -7.59
N ARG A 202 5.01 -0.53 -8.70
CA ARG A 202 6.03 -0.84 -9.70
C ARG A 202 6.50 0.43 -10.42
N GLY A 203 5.60 1.34 -10.72
CA GLY A 203 5.92 2.66 -11.28
C GLY A 203 6.85 3.47 -10.37
N ILE A 204 6.61 3.46 -9.05
CA ILE A 204 7.51 4.06 -8.07
C ILE A 204 8.87 3.35 -8.10
N ALA A 205 8.91 2.01 -8.05
CA ALA A 205 10.16 1.26 -8.10
C ALA A 205 10.96 1.53 -9.37
N TYR A 206 10.29 1.65 -10.53
CA TYR A 206 10.93 2.05 -11.79
C TYR A 206 11.49 3.47 -11.71
N ALA A 207 10.73 4.43 -11.18
CA ALA A 207 11.19 5.82 -11.06
C ALA A 207 12.42 5.92 -10.13
N ASP A 208 12.41 5.21 -9.00
CA ASP A 208 13.51 5.14 -8.05
C ASP A 208 14.76 4.42 -8.61
N SER A 209 14.57 3.61 -9.65
CA SER A 209 15.64 2.96 -10.41
C SER A 209 16.01 3.75 -11.70
N ALA A 210 15.58 5.01 -11.81
CA ALA A 210 15.77 5.88 -12.98
C ALA A 210 15.23 5.31 -14.30
N GLN A 211 14.31 4.35 -14.27
CA GLN A 211 13.64 3.77 -15.43
C GLN A 211 12.34 4.55 -15.74
N TYR A 212 12.49 5.85 -16.04
CA TYR A 212 11.37 6.80 -16.09
C TYR A 212 10.33 6.48 -17.15
N GLU A 213 10.69 5.95 -18.31
CA GLU A 213 9.74 5.55 -19.33
C GLU A 213 8.87 4.36 -18.90
N ASN A 214 9.43 3.43 -18.13
CA ASN A 214 8.68 2.31 -17.55
C ASN A 214 7.72 2.83 -16.48
N ALA A 215 8.19 3.74 -15.61
CA ALA A 215 7.37 4.38 -14.60
C ALA A 215 6.17 5.12 -15.22
N ILE A 216 6.40 5.89 -16.28
CA ILE A 216 5.32 6.61 -17.00
C ILE A 216 4.26 5.63 -17.51
N ARG A 217 4.66 4.51 -18.12
CA ARG A 217 3.71 3.49 -18.60
C ARG A 217 2.88 2.90 -17.47
N ASP A 218 3.48 2.60 -16.33
CA ASP A 218 2.76 2.06 -15.19
C ASP A 218 1.79 3.10 -14.58
N PHE A 219 2.19 4.36 -14.48
CA PHE A 219 1.26 5.42 -14.05
C PHE A 219 0.15 5.69 -15.08
N ASP A 220 0.39 5.51 -16.38
CA ASP A 220 -0.65 5.55 -17.40
C ASP A 220 -1.71 4.48 -17.13
N GLU A 221 -1.29 3.23 -16.82
CA GLU A 221 -2.20 2.13 -16.47
C GLU A 221 -3.01 2.42 -15.19
N VAL A 222 -2.37 3.06 -14.19
CA VAL A 222 -3.09 3.53 -13.00
C VAL A 222 -4.17 4.54 -13.39
N LEU A 223 -3.84 5.53 -14.23
CA LEU A 223 -4.77 6.60 -14.60
C LEU A 223 -5.90 6.15 -15.53
N VAL A 224 -5.68 5.12 -16.34
CA VAL A 224 -6.75 4.46 -17.11
C VAL A 224 -7.80 3.85 -16.18
N ARG A 225 -7.39 3.23 -15.07
CA ARG A 225 -8.29 2.56 -14.13
C ARG A 225 -8.80 3.49 -13.03
N ASN A 226 -7.99 4.47 -12.63
CA ASN A 226 -8.33 5.48 -11.63
C ASN A 226 -7.94 6.90 -12.11
N PRO A 227 -8.78 7.53 -12.96
CA PRO A 227 -8.51 8.85 -13.54
C PRO A 227 -8.54 10.00 -12.52
N LYS A 228 -8.83 9.71 -11.24
CA LYS A 228 -8.83 10.70 -10.16
C LYS A 228 -7.64 10.52 -9.19
N SER A 229 -6.63 9.76 -9.55
CA SER A 229 -5.43 9.58 -8.73
C SER A 229 -4.49 10.77 -8.86
N SER A 230 -4.59 11.73 -7.93
CA SER A 230 -3.65 12.88 -7.85
C SER A 230 -2.19 12.42 -7.77
N ASN A 231 -1.94 11.37 -6.97
CA ASN A 231 -0.59 10.83 -6.79
C ASN A 231 -0.02 10.22 -8.07
N ALA A 232 -0.84 9.56 -8.89
CA ALA A 232 -0.37 9.00 -10.16
C ALA A 232 -0.03 10.10 -11.18
N PHE A 233 -0.84 11.15 -11.27
CA PHE A 233 -0.49 12.33 -12.06
C PHE A 233 0.82 12.96 -11.60
N TYR A 234 0.96 13.18 -10.29
CA TYR A 234 2.17 13.78 -9.72
C TYR A 234 3.43 12.96 -10.02
N ASN A 235 3.40 11.65 -9.77
CA ASN A 235 4.57 10.78 -10.00
C ASN A 235 4.87 10.60 -11.50
N ARG A 236 3.85 10.58 -12.37
CA ARG A 236 4.04 10.59 -13.81
C ARG A 236 4.70 11.91 -14.28
N ALA A 237 4.26 13.03 -13.73
CA ALA A 237 4.86 14.34 -14.00
C ALA A 237 6.34 14.40 -13.58
N LEU A 238 6.65 13.89 -12.37
CA LEU A 238 8.04 13.79 -11.91
C LEU A 238 8.88 12.96 -12.89
N SER A 239 8.38 11.79 -13.28
CA SER A 239 9.07 10.91 -14.24
C SER A 239 9.27 11.58 -15.61
N LYS A 240 8.24 12.28 -16.13
CA LYS A 240 8.34 13.06 -17.37
C LYS A 240 9.36 14.18 -17.26
N ALA A 241 9.40 14.91 -16.13
CA ALA A 241 10.36 15.98 -15.89
C ALA A 241 11.81 15.45 -15.83
N LYS A 242 12.05 14.25 -15.32
CA LYS A 242 13.37 13.61 -15.28
C LYS A 242 13.93 13.25 -16.66
N ILE A 243 13.08 13.12 -17.66
CA ILE A 243 13.44 12.87 -19.07
C ILE A 243 13.18 14.09 -19.97
N ASP A 244 13.23 15.28 -19.36
CA ASP A 244 13.11 16.58 -20.01
C ASP A 244 11.79 16.84 -20.78
N ARG A 245 10.72 16.04 -20.52
CA ARG A 245 9.38 16.25 -21.09
C ARG A 245 8.58 17.25 -20.26
N TYR A 246 9.09 18.48 -20.14
CA TYR A 246 8.58 19.47 -19.21
C TYR A 246 7.16 19.95 -19.52
N GLU A 247 6.78 20.12 -20.80
CA GLU A 247 5.42 20.51 -21.18
C GLU A 247 4.40 19.47 -20.68
N ALA A 248 4.64 18.19 -20.96
CA ALA A 248 3.79 17.11 -20.52
C ALA A 248 3.80 16.93 -19.00
N ALA A 249 4.90 17.27 -18.31
CA ALA A 249 4.95 17.28 -16.86
C ALA A 249 4.09 18.40 -16.27
N VAL A 250 4.09 19.59 -16.86
CA VAL A 250 3.25 20.73 -16.45
C VAL A 250 1.76 20.39 -16.53
N GLU A 251 1.34 19.66 -17.56
CA GLU A 251 -0.05 19.20 -17.70
C GLU A 251 -0.42 18.27 -16.55
N ASP A 252 0.39 17.24 -16.28
CA ASP A 252 0.15 16.28 -15.22
C ASP A 252 0.18 16.93 -13.81
N TYR A 253 1.15 17.83 -13.54
CA TYR A 253 1.15 18.59 -12.28
C TYR A 253 -0.12 19.42 -12.11
N SER A 254 -0.63 20.01 -13.21
CA SER A 254 -1.87 20.80 -13.16
C SER A 254 -3.08 19.92 -12.84
N ASP A 255 -3.14 18.70 -13.39
CA ASP A 255 -4.17 17.73 -13.03
C ASP A 255 -4.03 17.26 -11.57
N ALA A 256 -2.80 17.02 -11.10
CA ALA A 256 -2.55 16.68 -9.69
C ALA A 256 -3.03 17.79 -8.75
N MET A 257 -2.72 19.06 -9.05
CA MET A 257 -3.17 20.23 -8.29
C MET A 257 -4.69 20.39 -8.30
N ARG A 258 -5.34 20.15 -9.44
CA ARG A 258 -6.82 20.20 -9.54
C ARG A 258 -7.48 19.15 -8.66
N LEU A 259 -6.89 17.96 -8.55
CA LEU A 259 -7.40 16.84 -7.76
C LEU A 259 -7.05 16.94 -6.27
N ASN A 260 -5.89 17.49 -5.94
CA ASN A 260 -5.43 17.75 -4.57
C ASN A 260 -4.86 19.18 -4.43
N PRO A 261 -5.71 20.20 -4.27
CA PRO A 261 -5.26 21.60 -4.21
C PRO A 261 -4.46 21.96 -2.95
N LYS A 262 -4.37 21.06 -1.98
CA LYS A 262 -3.65 21.31 -0.72
C LYS A 262 -2.21 20.80 -0.74
N ASP A 263 -1.84 20.08 -1.77
CA ASP A 263 -0.48 19.55 -1.91
C ASP A 263 0.48 20.66 -2.37
N PRO A 264 1.47 21.07 -1.57
CA PRO A 264 2.41 22.11 -1.94
C PRO A 264 3.52 21.64 -2.90
N GLU A 265 3.71 20.33 -3.05
CA GLU A 265 4.77 19.74 -3.87
C GLU A 265 4.48 19.90 -5.38
N ALA A 266 3.23 19.74 -5.77
CA ALA A 266 2.85 19.83 -7.19
C ALA A 266 3.08 21.24 -7.76
N PRO A 267 2.65 22.36 -7.13
CA PRO A 267 2.98 23.69 -7.62
C PRO A 267 4.49 23.98 -7.56
N PHE A 268 5.22 23.48 -6.57
CA PHE A 268 6.66 23.65 -6.50
C PHE A 268 7.37 23.02 -7.72
N ASN A 269 7.07 21.76 -8.02
CA ASN A 269 7.68 21.05 -9.13
C ASN A 269 7.18 21.54 -10.50
N ARG A 270 5.92 21.99 -10.62
CA ARG A 270 5.43 22.66 -11.83
C ARG A 270 6.17 23.99 -12.08
N GLY A 271 6.40 24.78 -11.04
CA GLY A 271 7.22 25.99 -11.10
C GLY A 271 8.64 25.71 -11.62
N ARG A 272 9.26 24.62 -11.15
CA ARG A 272 10.58 24.18 -11.67
C ARG A 272 10.50 23.79 -13.15
N ALA A 273 9.47 23.07 -13.56
CA ALA A 273 9.26 22.73 -14.97
C ALA A 273 9.05 24.00 -15.83
N TYR A 274 8.30 24.98 -15.34
CA TYR A 274 8.14 26.27 -16.03
C TYR A 274 9.45 27.04 -16.17
N LEU A 275 10.34 27.01 -15.17
CA LEU A 275 11.68 27.60 -15.30
C LEU A 275 12.47 26.94 -16.43
N ARG A 276 12.41 25.60 -16.54
CA ARG A 276 13.08 24.86 -17.63
C ARG A 276 12.52 25.20 -19.00
N LEU A 277 11.23 25.55 -19.07
CA LEU A 277 10.55 26.00 -20.29
C LEU A 277 10.72 27.50 -20.59
N GLY A 278 11.41 28.27 -19.74
CA GLY A 278 11.51 29.73 -19.88
C GLY A 278 10.20 30.48 -19.60
N LYS A 279 9.21 29.82 -19.00
CA LYS A 279 7.89 30.40 -18.64
C LYS A 279 7.94 31.06 -17.25
N PHE A 280 8.75 32.11 -17.13
CA PHE A 280 9.12 32.70 -15.83
C PHE A 280 7.95 33.32 -15.06
N ASP A 281 6.95 33.87 -15.77
CA ASP A 281 5.75 34.41 -15.10
C ASP A 281 4.91 33.31 -14.44
N HIS A 282 4.83 32.14 -15.06
CA HIS A 282 4.13 30.98 -14.49
C HIS A 282 4.91 30.42 -13.31
N ALA A 283 6.22 30.28 -13.45
CA ALA A 283 7.11 29.81 -12.39
C ALA A 283 7.01 30.70 -11.13
N ALA A 284 7.10 32.03 -11.29
CA ALA A 284 7.01 32.96 -10.17
C ALA A 284 5.66 32.93 -9.46
N ARG A 285 4.56 32.66 -10.18
CA ARG A 285 3.23 32.47 -9.60
C ARG A 285 3.18 31.19 -8.76
N ASP A 286 3.61 30.08 -9.31
CA ASP A 286 3.61 28.80 -8.60
C ASP A 286 4.44 28.86 -7.32
N PHE A 287 5.67 29.40 -7.37
CA PHE A 287 6.48 29.56 -6.16
C PHE A 287 5.85 30.55 -5.16
N SER A 288 5.12 31.55 -5.63
CA SER A 288 4.38 32.46 -4.72
C SER A 288 3.24 31.73 -4.00
N GLU A 289 2.54 30.82 -4.65
CA GLU A 289 1.53 29.95 -4.03
C GLU A 289 2.17 29.04 -2.96
N VAL A 290 3.32 28.43 -3.27
CA VAL A 290 4.08 27.63 -2.30
C VAL A 290 4.50 28.49 -1.10
N ILE A 291 4.98 29.71 -1.29
CA ILE A 291 5.41 30.62 -0.21
C ILE A 291 4.21 31.00 0.68
N VAL A 292 3.00 31.16 0.12
CA VAL A 292 1.79 31.46 0.91
C VAL A 292 1.46 30.27 1.82
N THR A 293 1.54 29.04 1.32
CA THR A 293 1.23 27.84 2.10
C THR A 293 2.37 27.40 3.02
N GLN A 294 3.61 27.64 2.59
CA GLN A 294 4.85 27.29 3.30
C GLN A 294 5.79 28.50 3.43
N PRO A 295 5.51 29.47 4.33
CA PRO A 295 6.29 30.71 4.41
C PRO A 295 7.74 30.56 4.88
N ARG A 296 8.14 29.35 5.29
CA ARG A 296 9.50 28.99 5.68
C ARG A 296 10.25 28.16 4.62
N ASN A 297 9.66 27.92 3.46
CA ASN A 297 10.30 27.18 2.39
C ASN A 297 11.36 28.06 1.70
N ALA A 298 12.63 27.96 2.12
CA ALA A 298 13.74 28.74 1.59
C ALA A 298 13.95 28.48 0.08
N GLU A 299 13.74 27.26 -0.40
CA GLU A 299 13.92 26.92 -1.82
C GLU A 299 12.90 27.61 -2.71
N ALA A 300 11.64 27.72 -2.28
CA ALA A 300 10.62 28.44 -3.03
C ALA A 300 10.98 29.92 -3.22
N PHE A 301 11.60 30.57 -2.22
CA PHE A 301 12.14 31.92 -2.39
C PHE A 301 13.29 31.95 -3.39
N ILE A 302 14.23 30.99 -3.34
CA ILE A 302 15.34 30.92 -4.30
C ILE A 302 14.81 30.82 -5.74
N TYR A 303 13.91 29.85 -5.99
CA TYR A 303 13.41 29.61 -7.35
C TYR A 303 12.53 30.77 -7.84
N ARG A 304 11.75 31.43 -6.95
CA ARG A 304 11.04 32.65 -7.30
C ARG A 304 11.99 33.80 -7.65
N GLY A 305 13.05 33.96 -6.88
CA GLY A 305 14.12 34.94 -7.17
C GLY A 305 14.76 34.69 -8.51
N ILE A 306 15.08 33.44 -8.84
CA ILE A 306 15.59 33.06 -10.17
C ILE A 306 14.60 33.45 -11.29
N ALA A 307 13.30 33.09 -11.11
CA ALA A 307 12.29 33.50 -12.08
C ALA A 307 12.24 35.02 -12.26
N ARG A 308 12.37 35.80 -11.18
CA ARG A 308 12.36 37.27 -11.18
C ARG A 308 13.58 37.88 -11.86
N ILE A 309 14.76 37.25 -11.76
CA ILE A 309 15.95 37.68 -12.54
C ILE A 309 15.61 37.66 -14.04
N TYR A 310 15.04 36.56 -14.55
CA TYR A 310 14.67 36.45 -15.96
C TYR A 310 13.48 37.33 -16.37
N GLN A 311 12.73 37.87 -15.42
CA GLN A 311 11.69 38.87 -15.62
C GLN A 311 12.28 40.33 -15.61
N GLY A 312 13.59 40.50 -15.35
CA GLY A 312 14.21 41.81 -15.15
C GLY A 312 13.85 42.49 -13.81
N LYS A 313 13.36 41.73 -12.82
CA LYS A 313 12.94 42.23 -11.52
C LYS A 313 14.03 42.00 -10.46
N ASP A 314 15.21 42.56 -10.71
CA ASP A 314 16.41 42.29 -9.91
C ASP A 314 16.25 42.62 -8.42
N LYS A 315 15.57 43.74 -8.09
CA LYS A 315 15.35 44.14 -6.68
C LYS A 315 14.49 43.15 -5.92
N GLU A 316 13.40 42.71 -6.55
CA GLU A 316 12.53 41.70 -5.96
C GLU A 316 13.19 40.32 -5.87
N ALA A 317 14.08 39.99 -6.81
CA ALA A 317 14.87 38.76 -6.76
C ALA A 317 15.86 38.80 -5.60
N ASP A 318 16.57 39.90 -5.40
CA ASP A 318 17.52 40.07 -4.29
C ASP A 318 16.81 39.99 -2.93
N ALA A 319 15.61 40.56 -2.80
CA ALA A 319 14.79 40.42 -1.59
C ALA A 319 14.41 38.95 -1.31
N ASP A 320 14.04 38.18 -2.34
CA ASP A 320 13.76 36.75 -2.20
C ASP A 320 15.02 35.98 -1.74
N PHE A 321 16.18 36.23 -2.32
CA PHE A 321 17.43 35.57 -1.90
C PHE A 321 17.80 35.92 -0.46
N GLN A 322 17.67 37.17 -0.08
CA GLN A 322 17.90 37.56 1.32
C GLN A 322 16.98 36.84 2.27
N LYS A 323 15.68 36.71 1.92
CA LYS A 323 14.72 35.97 2.72
C LYS A 323 15.08 34.50 2.83
N ALA A 324 15.45 33.86 1.72
CA ALA A 324 15.89 32.46 1.70
C ALA A 324 17.12 32.25 2.61
N PHE A 325 18.10 33.11 2.57
CA PHE A 325 19.32 33.03 3.38
C PHE A 325 19.07 33.31 4.85
N GLN A 326 18.07 34.13 5.19
CA GLN A 326 17.61 34.30 6.58
C GLN A 326 16.94 33.02 7.11
N LEU A 327 16.16 32.32 6.27
CA LEU A 327 15.45 31.09 6.65
C LEU A 327 16.41 29.89 6.74
N ASN A 328 17.37 29.81 5.84
CA ASN A 328 18.37 28.74 5.80
C ASN A 328 19.74 29.31 5.35
N PRO A 329 20.60 29.75 6.29
CA PRO A 329 21.92 30.29 5.94
C PRO A 329 22.84 29.29 5.22
N ALA A 330 22.68 28.00 5.49
CA ALA A 330 23.53 26.96 4.92
C ALA A 330 23.31 26.80 3.40
N ILE A 331 22.11 27.14 2.88
CA ILE A 331 21.79 27.00 1.45
C ILE A 331 22.60 27.97 0.58
N LYS A 332 23.06 29.10 1.16
CA LYS A 332 23.75 30.18 0.41
C LYS A 332 24.96 29.67 -0.38
N LYS A 333 25.80 28.85 0.24
CA LYS A 333 27.03 28.33 -0.39
C LYS A 333 26.70 27.52 -1.67
N ASN A 334 25.64 26.77 -1.64
CA ASN A 334 25.27 25.86 -2.73
C ASN A 334 24.52 26.58 -3.85
N VAL A 335 23.71 27.59 -3.52
CA VAL A 335 22.86 28.25 -4.53
C VAL A 335 23.46 29.56 -5.10
N GLN A 336 24.46 30.14 -4.43
CA GLN A 336 25.09 31.37 -4.93
C GLN A 336 25.63 31.24 -6.37
N PRO A 337 26.35 30.14 -6.75
CA PRO A 337 26.82 29.96 -8.11
C PRO A 337 25.69 29.96 -9.14
N ILE A 338 24.53 29.39 -8.78
CA ILE A 338 23.35 29.28 -9.63
C ILE A 338 22.68 30.63 -9.81
N ILE A 339 22.63 31.45 -8.76
CA ILE A 339 22.13 32.83 -8.83
C ILE A 339 23.01 33.66 -9.73
N ASP A 340 24.35 33.53 -9.57
CA ASP A 340 25.31 34.27 -10.40
C ASP A 340 25.23 33.86 -11.86
N GLU A 341 25.10 32.56 -12.14
CA GLU A 341 24.88 32.05 -13.49
C GLU A 341 23.54 32.55 -14.08
N ALA A 342 22.44 32.54 -13.30
CA ALA A 342 21.18 33.09 -13.77
C ALA A 342 21.26 34.58 -14.10
N LYS A 343 21.91 35.36 -13.23
CA LYS A 343 22.16 36.80 -13.50
C LYS A 343 23.00 37.04 -14.74
N ALA A 344 24.05 36.24 -14.98
CA ALA A 344 24.90 36.33 -16.17
C ALA A 344 24.10 35.98 -17.44
N LYS A 345 23.33 34.89 -17.44
CA LYS A 345 22.52 34.47 -18.59
C LYS A 345 21.41 35.47 -18.92
N ALA A 346 20.71 36.00 -17.92
CA ALA A 346 19.67 37.00 -18.14
C ALA A 346 20.23 38.27 -18.79
N LYS A 347 21.45 38.71 -18.43
CA LYS A 347 22.14 39.84 -19.08
C LYS A 347 22.58 39.55 -20.51
N ALA A 348 23.03 38.32 -20.79
CA ALA A 348 23.51 37.91 -22.11
C ALA A 348 22.39 37.65 -23.12
N SER A 349 21.19 37.31 -22.67
CA SER A 349 20.03 36.99 -23.52
C SER A 349 18.75 37.58 -22.93
N PRO A 350 18.44 38.86 -23.21
CA PRO A 350 17.21 39.50 -22.71
C PRO A 350 15.92 38.83 -23.17
N THR A 351 15.97 37.87 -24.08
CA THR A 351 14.84 37.15 -24.67
C THR A 351 14.61 35.74 -24.06
N GLY A 352 15.24 35.46 -22.91
CA GLY A 352 14.80 34.34 -22.06
C GLY A 352 15.02 32.93 -22.64
N LYS A 353 16.26 32.53 -22.99
CA LYS A 353 16.56 31.10 -23.20
C LYS A 353 16.61 30.35 -21.86
N PRO A 354 16.08 29.12 -21.81
CA PRO A 354 15.93 28.36 -20.56
C PRO A 354 17.26 28.03 -19.89
N LEU A 355 17.19 27.84 -18.56
CA LEU A 355 18.28 27.40 -17.72
C LEU A 355 18.86 26.05 -18.18
N GLY A 356 20.20 25.99 -18.29
CA GLY A 356 20.91 24.72 -18.20
C GLY A 356 20.59 23.99 -16.86
N ARG A 357 21.37 23.04 -16.43
CA ARG A 357 21.14 22.21 -15.21
C ARG A 357 20.75 23.03 -13.98
N THR A 358 19.75 22.55 -13.24
CA THR A 358 19.39 23.04 -11.88
C THR A 358 20.23 22.32 -10.80
N PRO A 359 20.28 22.82 -9.53
CA PRO A 359 21.20 22.34 -8.47
C PRO A 359 21.16 20.89 -8.05
N GLU A 360 20.25 20.09 -8.58
CA GLU A 360 19.97 18.72 -8.14
C GLU A 360 20.28 17.65 -9.19
N GLN A 361 21.24 17.90 -10.06
CA GLN A 361 21.79 16.86 -10.96
C GLN A 361 23.20 16.47 -10.61
#